data_2b7330e4853ba2f1bb457803c2d6adf1
#
_entry.id   2b7330e4853ba2f1bb457803c2d6adf1
#
_cell.length_a   1.000
_cell.length_b   1.000
_cell.length_c   1.000
_cell.angle_alpha   90.00
_cell.angle_beta   90.00
_cell.angle_gamma   90.00
#
_symmetry.space_group_name_H-M   'P 1'
#
loop_
_entity.id
_entity.type
_entity.pdbx_description
1 polymer ?
#
loop_
_entity_poly.entity_id
_entity_poly.type
_entity_poly.pdbx_seq_one_letter_code
_entity_poly.pdbx_strand_id
1 'polypeptide(L)'
;MSITLTTVILFAVFGVLLFLGVPISISIVVSSIVTAMSTLSWDQITFITMQKMNSGVESFSLLAVPLFILAGNIMNNGGIAKRLVNFAQLFVGKIPGSMAQANILGNMLFGALSGSSVAAASAMGGCISPIEEENGYDPAYSAAANIASAPTGLLIPPTSAFIVYSTVAGGVSISTLFMAGYIPGILMGLCCMIVAFIGAKKAGMKATGIDHSQSIAKTVWDAAPSLLLIVIVIGGIVSGIFTATEGAGVAVLYCLILSIIYKSIDFKGFLGILLNSAKTSGIILFLISASSAMSFVMAYSGIPAAISNGLMSLTDNKYIIFLLMNIILLVIGMFMDITPAILIFTPIFLPIATSFGMTEIQFGVMLIFNMCLGNITPPVGSVLFVGCGIGHVSIEQVTSKLIPYFVALVLALLAVTYIPALSLGLPSLMGLI
;
A
#
# COMPACT_ATOMS: atom_id res chain seq x y z
N MET A 1 29.02 -9.85 22.40
CA MET A 1 27.90 -9.12 23.04
C MET A 1 26.67 -10.04 23.03
N SER A 2 25.75 -9.96 23.99
CA SER A 2 24.54 -10.79 23.94
C SER A 2 23.63 -10.32 22.77
N ILE A 3 22.96 -11.24 22.11
CA ILE A 3 22.04 -10.94 20.98
C ILE A 3 20.96 -9.94 21.44
N THR A 4 20.48 -10.10 22.70
CA THR A 4 19.49 -9.20 23.29
C THR A 4 19.99 -7.75 23.35
N LEU A 5 21.24 -7.53 23.78
CA LEU A 5 21.82 -6.18 23.86
C LEU A 5 22.00 -5.58 22.46
N THR A 6 22.45 -6.37 21.49
CA THR A 6 22.57 -5.95 20.08
C THR A 6 21.21 -5.54 19.50
N THR A 7 20.16 -6.32 19.79
CA THR A 7 18.77 -6.00 19.37
C THR A 7 18.30 -4.70 20.00
N VAL A 8 18.54 -4.51 21.31
CA VAL A 8 18.15 -3.27 22.01
C VAL A 8 18.88 -2.06 21.44
N ILE A 9 20.19 -2.16 21.16
CA ILE A 9 20.96 -1.06 20.55
C ILE A 9 20.37 -0.70 19.19
N LEU A 10 20.11 -1.68 18.30
CA LEU A 10 19.57 -1.43 16.98
C LEU A 10 18.25 -0.63 17.03
N PHE A 11 17.28 -1.15 17.77
CA PHE A 11 15.95 -0.53 17.83
C PHE A 11 15.91 0.75 18.69
N ALA A 12 16.74 0.85 19.75
CA ALA A 12 16.82 2.07 20.55
C ALA A 12 17.44 3.23 19.75
N VAL A 13 18.58 3.00 19.07
CA VAL A 13 19.20 4.04 18.22
C VAL A 13 18.27 4.43 17.11
N PHE A 14 17.66 3.46 16.42
CA PHE A 14 16.66 3.71 15.38
C PHE A 14 15.49 4.56 15.90
N GLY A 15 14.90 4.17 17.03
CA GLY A 15 13.76 4.88 17.62
C GLY A 15 14.11 6.29 18.09
N VAL A 16 15.27 6.49 18.71
CA VAL A 16 15.76 7.82 19.13
C VAL A 16 15.94 8.74 17.93
N LEU A 17 16.56 8.25 16.84
CA LEU A 17 16.75 9.04 15.62
C LEU A 17 15.42 9.43 14.97
N LEU A 18 14.45 8.51 14.93
CA LEU A 18 13.10 8.81 14.45
C LEU A 18 12.42 9.86 15.32
N PHE A 19 12.52 9.74 16.63
CA PHE A 19 11.94 10.71 17.57
C PHE A 19 12.54 12.11 17.41
N LEU A 20 13.83 12.19 17.04
CA LEU A 20 14.53 13.44 16.72
C LEU A 20 14.18 14.00 15.33
N GLY A 21 13.30 13.34 14.57
CA GLY A 21 12.88 13.78 13.24
C GLY A 21 13.88 13.47 12.12
N VAL A 22 14.85 12.60 12.35
CA VAL A 22 15.82 12.17 11.33
C VAL A 22 15.09 11.31 10.27
N PRO A 23 15.33 11.53 8.97
CA PRO A 23 14.73 10.71 7.92
C PRO A 23 14.95 9.21 8.14
N ILE A 24 13.91 8.40 7.88
CA ILE A 24 13.89 6.96 8.16
C ILE A 24 15.10 6.23 7.55
N SER A 25 15.42 6.53 6.29
CA SER A 25 16.56 5.90 5.58
C SER A 25 17.90 6.17 6.28
N ILE A 26 18.12 7.39 6.76
CA ILE A 26 19.34 7.76 7.51
C ILE A 26 19.34 7.06 8.87
N SER A 27 18.19 7.04 9.55
CA SER A 27 18.03 6.34 10.84
C SER A 27 18.36 4.85 10.74
N ILE A 28 17.95 4.20 9.63
CA ILE A 28 18.27 2.80 9.33
C ILE A 28 19.78 2.61 9.18
N VAL A 29 20.45 3.42 8.35
CA VAL A 29 21.90 3.28 8.10
C VAL A 29 22.68 3.52 9.39
N VAL A 30 22.40 4.61 10.11
CA VAL A 30 23.12 4.97 11.34
C VAL A 30 22.94 3.92 12.43
N SER A 31 21.70 3.47 12.67
CA SER A 31 21.44 2.41 13.66
C SER A 31 22.13 1.10 13.29
N SER A 32 22.18 0.76 12.01
CA SER A 32 22.89 -0.43 11.53
C SER A 32 24.41 -0.34 11.76
N ILE A 33 25.01 0.81 11.42
CA ILE A 33 26.43 1.06 11.64
C ILE A 33 26.78 0.99 13.13
N VAL A 34 26.03 1.72 13.98
CA VAL A 34 26.25 1.72 15.45
C VAL A 34 26.13 0.32 16.02
N THR A 35 25.15 -0.46 15.56
CA THR A 35 24.98 -1.84 16.01
C THR A 35 26.14 -2.72 15.56
N ALA A 36 26.58 -2.61 14.31
CA ALA A 36 27.66 -3.39 13.76
C ALA A 36 29.01 -3.08 14.44
N MET A 37 29.22 -1.86 14.95
CA MET A 37 30.42 -1.48 15.72
C MET A 37 30.64 -2.34 16.98
N SER A 38 29.62 -3.02 17.43
CA SER A 38 29.75 -3.94 18.57
C SER A 38 30.45 -5.26 18.23
N THR A 39 30.55 -5.61 16.94
CA THR A 39 31.02 -6.94 16.48
C THR A 39 32.04 -6.89 15.37
N LEU A 40 32.13 -5.80 14.61
CA LEU A 40 33.00 -5.63 13.43
C LEU A 40 33.92 -4.43 13.61
N SER A 41 35.08 -4.45 12.93
CA SER A 41 35.98 -3.31 12.85
C SER A 41 35.41 -2.21 11.94
N TRP A 42 35.85 -0.97 12.12
CA TRP A 42 35.38 0.18 11.34
C TRP A 42 35.53 -0.03 9.83
N ASP A 43 36.68 -0.55 9.37
CA ASP A 43 36.94 -0.82 7.96
C ASP A 43 35.97 -1.88 7.39
N GLN A 44 35.68 -2.92 8.16
CA GLN A 44 34.71 -3.94 7.78
C GLN A 44 33.30 -3.38 7.69
N ILE A 45 32.90 -2.56 8.67
CA ILE A 45 31.55 -1.96 8.70
C ILE A 45 31.33 -1.06 7.50
N THR A 46 32.25 -0.16 7.22
CA THR A 46 32.14 0.79 6.10
C THR A 46 32.08 0.05 4.78
N PHE A 47 32.98 -0.92 4.56
CA PHE A 47 32.99 -1.72 3.34
C PHE A 47 31.69 -2.53 3.17
N ILE A 48 31.27 -3.29 4.18
CA ILE A 48 30.10 -4.14 4.11
C ILE A 48 28.81 -3.30 3.98
N THR A 49 28.70 -2.20 4.70
CA THR A 49 27.52 -1.32 4.61
C THR A 49 27.39 -0.79 3.18
N MET A 50 28.46 -0.26 2.60
CA MET A 50 28.41 0.26 1.22
C MET A 50 28.13 -0.84 0.19
N GLN A 51 28.76 -2.01 0.35
CA GLN A 51 28.51 -3.17 -0.52
C GLN A 51 27.03 -3.61 -0.46
N LYS A 52 26.46 -3.72 0.76
CA LYS A 52 25.06 -4.16 0.93
C LYS A 52 24.07 -3.10 0.45
N MET A 53 24.37 -1.83 0.67
CA MET A 53 23.57 -0.73 0.14
C MET A 53 23.54 -0.73 -1.40
N ASN A 54 24.67 -0.98 -2.05
CA ASN A 54 24.75 -1.07 -3.50
C ASN A 54 24.00 -2.30 -4.03
N SER A 55 24.31 -3.49 -3.50
CA SER A 55 23.68 -4.73 -3.97
C SER A 55 22.16 -4.76 -3.72
N GLY A 56 21.67 -4.01 -2.71
CA GLY A 56 20.25 -3.91 -2.42
C GLY A 56 19.42 -3.24 -3.51
N VAL A 57 20.03 -2.45 -4.37
CA VAL A 57 19.36 -1.72 -5.47
C VAL A 57 19.71 -2.21 -6.87
N GLU A 58 20.56 -3.24 -6.98
CA GLU A 58 20.98 -3.81 -8.27
C GLU A 58 19.90 -4.69 -8.96
N SER A 59 18.79 -5.00 -8.28
CA SER A 59 17.74 -5.83 -8.87
C SER A 59 17.03 -5.14 -10.03
N PHE A 60 17.01 -5.79 -11.20
CA PHE A 60 16.31 -5.29 -12.39
C PHE A 60 14.81 -5.05 -12.14
N SER A 61 14.19 -5.89 -11.32
CA SER A 61 12.77 -5.76 -10.96
C SER A 61 12.46 -4.46 -10.21
N LEU A 62 13.45 -3.87 -9.52
CA LEU A 62 13.27 -2.58 -8.84
C LEU A 62 13.06 -1.41 -9.79
N LEU A 63 13.48 -1.50 -11.05
CA LEU A 63 13.18 -0.48 -12.06
C LEU A 63 11.67 -0.31 -12.30
N ALA A 64 10.87 -1.32 -11.99
CA ALA A 64 9.42 -1.21 -12.07
C ALA A 64 8.86 -0.17 -11.07
N VAL A 65 9.49 0.02 -9.91
CA VAL A 65 9.03 0.97 -8.88
C VAL A 65 9.01 2.42 -9.38
N PRO A 66 10.12 3.01 -9.87
CA PRO A 66 10.11 4.35 -10.45
C PRO A 66 9.13 4.51 -11.62
N LEU A 67 9.02 3.50 -12.47
CA LEU A 67 8.12 3.53 -13.62
C LEU A 67 6.64 3.51 -13.21
N PHE A 68 6.24 2.67 -12.25
CA PHE A 68 4.87 2.70 -11.74
C PHE A 68 4.55 4.00 -10.98
N ILE A 69 5.52 4.55 -10.22
CA ILE A 69 5.36 5.87 -9.58
C ILE A 69 5.13 6.96 -10.65
N LEU A 70 5.90 6.95 -11.72
CA LEU A 70 5.75 7.89 -12.81
C LEU A 70 4.38 7.73 -13.51
N ALA A 71 3.98 6.49 -13.83
CA ALA A 71 2.68 6.21 -14.43
C ALA A 71 1.54 6.71 -13.53
N GLY A 72 1.58 6.41 -12.22
CA GLY A 72 0.60 6.87 -11.24
C GLY A 72 0.52 8.41 -11.15
N ASN A 73 1.66 9.09 -11.14
CA ASN A 73 1.70 10.57 -11.10
C ASN A 73 1.16 11.21 -12.39
N ILE A 74 1.44 10.63 -13.56
CA ILE A 74 0.85 11.07 -14.84
C ILE A 74 -0.66 10.91 -14.78
N MET A 75 -1.15 9.78 -14.30
CA MET A 75 -2.58 9.50 -14.20
C MET A 75 -3.30 10.44 -13.23
N ASN A 76 -2.70 10.73 -12.09
CA ASN A 76 -3.28 11.60 -11.08
C ASN A 76 -3.55 13.02 -11.63
N ASN A 77 -2.67 13.49 -12.49
CA ASN A 77 -2.81 14.80 -13.15
C ASN A 77 -3.59 14.73 -14.49
N GLY A 78 -3.89 13.53 -14.96
CA GLY A 78 -4.51 13.26 -16.26
C GLY A 78 -6.04 13.40 -16.34
N GLY A 79 -6.72 13.87 -15.28
CA GLY A 79 -8.19 13.99 -15.25
C GLY A 79 -8.94 12.64 -15.26
N ILE A 80 -8.24 11.56 -14.94
CA ILE A 80 -8.77 10.19 -14.94
C ILE A 80 -9.69 9.97 -13.73
N ALA A 81 -9.38 10.59 -12.59
CA ALA A 81 -10.14 10.46 -11.36
C ALA A 81 -11.64 10.73 -11.55
N LYS A 82 -11.99 11.86 -12.17
CA LYS A 82 -13.39 12.23 -12.42
C LYS A 82 -14.13 11.22 -13.31
N ARG A 83 -13.45 10.63 -14.29
CA ARG A 83 -14.05 9.61 -15.19
C ARG A 83 -14.33 8.32 -14.46
N LEU A 84 -13.42 7.90 -13.55
CA LEU A 84 -13.61 6.71 -12.73
C LEU A 84 -14.73 6.92 -11.70
N VAL A 85 -14.85 8.12 -11.13
CA VAL A 85 -15.97 8.47 -10.24
C VAL A 85 -17.32 8.35 -10.98
N ASN A 86 -17.43 8.97 -12.15
CA ASN A 86 -18.65 8.88 -12.95
C ASN A 86 -18.97 7.43 -13.35
N PHE A 87 -17.95 6.65 -13.69
CA PHE A 87 -18.12 5.23 -13.97
C PHE A 87 -18.57 4.45 -12.73
N ALA A 88 -17.96 4.68 -11.56
CA ALA A 88 -18.36 4.06 -10.31
C ALA A 88 -19.81 4.36 -9.93
N GLN A 89 -20.28 5.58 -10.18
CA GLN A 89 -21.67 5.98 -9.92
C GLN A 89 -22.69 5.16 -10.72
N LEU A 90 -22.36 4.66 -11.91
CA LEU A 90 -23.25 3.80 -12.69
C LEU A 90 -23.65 2.53 -11.93
N PHE A 91 -22.78 1.99 -11.09
CA PHE A 91 -23.02 0.76 -10.34
C PHE A 91 -23.72 1.02 -9.00
N VAL A 92 -23.39 2.12 -8.35
CA VAL A 92 -23.78 2.37 -6.95
C VAL A 92 -24.80 3.52 -6.80
N GLY A 93 -25.13 4.24 -7.85
CA GLY A 93 -25.98 5.44 -7.79
C GLY A 93 -27.39 5.23 -7.24
N LYS A 94 -27.89 3.98 -7.21
CA LYS A 94 -29.24 3.63 -6.73
C LYS A 94 -29.30 3.20 -5.27
N ILE A 95 -28.15 3.09 -4.58
CA ILE A 95 -28.13 2.63 -3.19
C ILE A 95 -27.96 3.81 -2.21
N PRO A 96 -28.46 3.70 -0.96
CA PRO A 96 -28.24 4.72 0.06
C PRO A 96 -26.76 5.03 0.26
N GLY A 97 -26.41 6.33 0.35
CA GLY A 97 -25.02 6.74 0.46
C GLY A 97 -24.23 6.57 -0.84
N SER A 98 -24.89 6.65 -1.99
CA SER A 98 -24.31 6.40 -3.33
C SER A 98 -23.01 7.15 -3.61
N MET A 99 -22.84 8.37 -3.09
CA MET A 99 -21.60 9.14 -3.28
C MET A 99 -20.44 8.51 -2.52
N ALA A 100 -20.62 8.14 -1.25
CA ALA A 100 -19.60 7.44 -0.47
C ALA A 100 -19.28 6.06 -1.09
N GLN A 101 -20.28 5.35 -1.64
CA GLN A 101 -20.07 4.10 -2.37
C GLN A 101 -19.26 4.32 -3.64
N ALA A 102 -19.54 5.41 -4.39
CA ALA A 102 -18.79 5.78 -5.58
C ALA A 102 -17.34 6.18 -5.23
N ASN A 103 -17.13 6.83 -4.09
CA ASN A 103 -15.81 7.14 -3.56
C ASN A 103 -15.01 5.84 -3.29
N ILE A 104 -15.62 4.88 -2.59
CA ILE A 104 -14.97 3.59 -2.27
C ILE A 104 -14.61 2.84 -3.56
N LEU A 105 -15.56 2.67 -4.47
CA LEU A 105 -15.32 1.99 -5.75
C LEU A 105 -14.30 2.77 -6.60
N GLY A 106 -14.37 4.11 -6.59
CA GLY A 106 -13.40 4.98 -7.22
C GLY A 106 -11.99 4.78 -6.67
N ASN A 107 -11.83 4.69 -5.34
CA ASN A 107 -10.56 4.38 -4.69
C ASN A 107 -10.01 3.01 -5.08
N MET A 108 -10.86 1.98 -5.17
CA MET A 108 -10.45 0.65 -5.65
C MET A 108 -9.90 0.71 -7.08
N LEU A 109 -10.63 1.37 -7.98
CA LEU A 109 -10.25 1.48 -9.40
C LEU A 109 -9.04 2.39 -9.60
N PHE A 110 -9.04 3.57 -8.99
CA PHE A 110 -7.93 4.52 -9.12
C PHE A 110 -6.69 4.02 -8.40
N GLY A 111 -6.85 3.41 -7.24
CA GLY A 111 -5.77 2.82 -6.48
C GLY A 111 -5.06 1.70 -7.24
N ALA A 112 -5.83 0.82 -7.89
CA ALA A 112 -5.31 -0.22 -8.79
C ALA A 112 -4.50 0.34 -9.97
N LEU A 113 -4.73 1.58 -10.36
CA LEU A 113 -3.98 2.24 -11.42
C LEU A 113 -2.76 3.02 -10.89
N SER A 114 -2.91 3.70 -9.73
CA SER A 114 -1.87 4.57 -9.16
C SER A 114 -0.89 3.82 -8.25
N GLY A 115 -1.30 2.70 -7.67
CA GLY A 115 -0.51 1.94 -6.69
C GLY A 115 -0.20 2.71 -5.40
N SER A 116 -0.96 3.78 -5.09
CA SER A 116 -0.70 4.67 -3.96
C SER A 116 -2.00 5.04 -3.24
N SER A 117 -2.07 4.72 -1.95
CA SER A 117 -3.22 5.06 -1.09
C SER A 117 -3.39 6.57 -0.91
N VAL A 118 -2.29 7.30 -0.75
CA VAL A 118 -2.30 8.76 -0.60
C VAL A 118 -2.80 9.44 -1.88
N ALA A 119 -2.33 8.97 -3.04
CA ALA A 119 -2.80 9.49 -4.33
C ALA A 119 -4.29 9.18 -4.55
N ALA A 120 -4.73 7.97 -4.19
CA ALA A 120 -6.14 7.59 -4.29
C ALA A 120 -7.02 8.46 -3.39
N ALA A 121 -6.66 8.61 -2.11
CA ALA A 121 -7.39 9.48 -1.17
C ALA A 121 -7.48 10.92 -1.69
N SER A 122 -6.36 11.46 -2.21
CA SER A 122 -6.32 12.83 -2.74
C SER A 122 -7.19 13.00 -3.98
N ALA A 123 -7.05 12.10 -4.95
CA ALA A 123 -7.75 12.22 -6.22
C ALA A 123 -9.26 11.98 -6.07
N MET A 124 -9.65 10.91 -5.37
CA MET A 124 -11.06 10.59 -5.18
C MET A 124 -11.73 11.54 -4.20
N GLY A 125 -11.11 11.80 -3.05
CA GLY A 125 -11.63 12.76 -2.08
C GLY A 125 -11.78 14.16 -2.68
N GLY A 126 -10.75 14.66 -3.38
CA GLY A 126 -10.81 15.96 -4.02
C GLY A 126 -11.90 16.09 -5.10
N CYS A 127 -12.25 15.00 -5.78
CA CYS A 127 -13.32 14.98 -6.77
C CYS A 127 -14.71 14.84 -6.17
N ILE A 128 -14.85 14.05 -5.10
CA ILE A 128 -16.17 13.65 -4.58
C ILE A 128 -16.60 14.50 -3.38
N SER A 129 -15.67 14.92 -2.49
CA SER A 129 -16.04 15.68 -1.28
C SER A 129 -16.88 16.92 -1.55
N PRO A 130 -16.59 17.75 -2.58
CA PRO A 130 -17.46 18.89 -2.88
C PRO A 130 -18.88 18.47 -3.27
N ILE A 131 -19.02 17.37 -4.01
CA ILE A 131 -20.32 16.85 -4.45
C ILE A 131 -21.10 16.28 -3.25
N GLU A 132 -20.39 15.58 -2.33
CA GLU A 132 -20.98 15.07 -1.11
C GLU A 132 -21.49 16.18 -0.21
N GLU A 133 -20.71 17.27 -0.07
CA GLU A 133 -21.08 18.46 0.70
C GLU A 133 -22.33 19.14 0.13
N GLU A 134 -22.39 19.35 -1.20
CA GLU A 134 -23.56 19.89 -1.89
C GLU A 134 -24.81 19.02 -1.69
N ASN A 135 -24.65 17.72 -1.54
CA ASN A 135 -25.73 16.75 -1.28
C ASN A 135 -26.03 16.56 0.22
N GLY A 136 -25.43 17.36 1.10
CA GLY A 136 -25.71 17.37 2.53
C GLY A 136 -25.15 16.18 3.30
N TYR A 137 -24.09 15.53 2.81
CA TYR A 137 -23.38 14.49 3.54
C TYR A 137 -22.61 15.09 4.72
N ASP A 138 -22.54 14.35 5.83
CA ASP A 138 -21.64 14.67 6.94
C ASP A 138 -20.16 14.61 6.46
N PRO A 139 -19.40 15.71 6.51
CA PRO A 139 -18.02 15.71 6.05
C PRO A 139 -17.12 14.68 6.73
N ALA A 140 -17.36 14.40 8.01
CA ALA A 140 -16.61 13.39 8.74
C ALA A 140 -16.93 11.96 8.26
N TYR A 141 -18.18 11.69 7.88
CA TYR A 141 -18.59 10.42 7.28
C TYR A 141 -17.95 10.23 5.90
N SER A 142 -18.01 11.25 5.05
CA SER A 142 -17.40 11.25 3.72
C SER A 142 -15.87 11.04 3.77
N ALA A 143 -15.20 11.79 4.66
CA ALA A 143 -13.77 11.65 4.88
C ALA A 143 -13.41 10.24 5.40
N ALA A 144 -14.21 9.66 6.33
CA ALA A 144 -13.96 8.31 6.84
C ALA A 144 -14.09 7.24 5.74
N ALA A 145 -15.08 7.35 4.85
CA ALA A 145 -15.24 6.43 3.72
C ALA A 145 -14.06 6.51 2.74
N ASN A 146 -13.61 7.74 2.42
CA ASN A 146 -12.45 7.97 1.58
C ASN A 146 -11.16 7.41 2.19
N ILE A 147 -10.89 7.74 3.45
CA ILE A 147 -9.70 7.29 4.20
C ILE A 147 -9.67 5.76 4.30
N ALA A 148 -10.78 5.13 4.69
CA ALA A 148 -10.83 3.68 4.89
C ALA A 148 -10.62 2.89 3.58
N SER A 149 -11.08 3.42 2.45
CA SER A 149 -11.06 2.71 1.17
C SER A 149 -9.80 2.98 0.33
N ALA A 150 -9.15 4.12 0.50
CA ALA A 150 -7.98 4.48 -0.28
C ALA A 150 -6.82 3.45 -0.24
N PRO A 151 -6.55 2.75 0.90
CA PRO A 151 -5.52 1.72 0.94
C PRO A 151 -5.79 0.48 0.08
N THR A 152 -7.00 0.27 -0.42
CA THR A 152 -7.29 -0.81 -1.37
C THR A 152 -6.36 -0.78 -2.58
N GLY A 153 -5.91 0.40 -2.98
CA GLY A 153 -4.96 0.58 -4.08
C GLY A 153 -3.54 0.07 -3.81
N LEU A 154 -3.22 -0.29 -2.57
CA LEU A 154 -1.95 -0.95 -2.24
C LEU A 154 -2.05 -2.48 -2.34
N LEU A 155 -3.26 -3.02 -2.32
CA LEU A 155 -3.54 -4.46 -2.43
C LEU A 155 -3.98 -4.86 -3.84
N ILE A 156 -4.76 -4.00 -4.52
CA ILE A 156 -5.23 -4.29 -5.89
C ILE A 156 -4.11 -3.89 -6.87
N PRO A 157 -3.50 -4.85 -7.57
CA PRO A 157 -2.36 -4.59 -8.47
C PRO A 157 -2.71 -3.74 -9.69
N PRO A 158 -1.67 -3.12 -10.31
CA PRO A 158 -0.25 -3.20 -10.00
C PRO A 158 0.17 -2.25 -8.88
N THR A 159 0.95 -2.73 -7.91
CA THR A 159 1.39 -1.90 -6.77
C THR A 159 2.89 -2.02 -6.52
N SER A 160 3.52 -0.90 -6.12
CA SER A 160 4.93 -0.87 -5.75
C SER A 160 5.20 -1.68 -4.47
N ALA A 161 4.21 -1.82 -3.58
CA ALA A 161 4.35 -2.56 -2.33
C ALA A 161 4.71 -4.04 -2.55
N PHE A 162 4.03 -4.73 -3.49
CA PHE A 162 4.35 -6.12 -3.81
C PHE A 162 5.70 -6.27 -4.51
N ILE A 163 6.14 -5.27 -5.30
CA ILE A 163 7.44 -5.31 -5.97
C ILE A 163 8.56 -5.17 -4.92
N VAL A 164 8.42 -4.22 -3.99
CA VAL A 164 9.35 -4.04 -2.87
C VAL A 164 9.39 -5.31 -2.00
N TYR A 165 8.22 -5.85 -1.66
CA TYR A 165 8.13 -7.10 -0.91
C TYR A 165 8.84 -8.25 -1.61
N SER A 166 8.58 -8.48 -2.90
CA SER A 166 9.23 -9.51 -3.72
C SER A 166 10.75 -9.46 -3.60
N THR A 167 11.32 -8.24 -3.67
CA THR A 167 12.76 -8.03 -3.60
C THR A 167 13.35 -8.43 -2.25
N VAL A 168 12.67 -8.08 -1.16
CA VAL A 168 13.16 -8.33 0.22
C VAL A 168 12.89 -9.77 0.65
N ALA A 169 11.83 -10.38 0.14
CA ALA A 169 11.46 -11.76 0.41
C ALA A 169 12.28 -12.80 -0.39
N GLY A 170 13.32 -12.38 -1.11
CA GLY A 170 14.21 -13.30 -1.83
C GLY A 170 13.79 -13.59 -3.28
N GLY A 171 13.02 -12.73 -3.90
CA GLY A 171 12.62 -12.83 -5.32
C GLY A 171 11.34 -13.63 -5.55
N VAL A 172 10.40 -13.56 -4.63
CA VAL A 172 9.06 -14.13 -4.81
C VAL A 172 8.40 -13.56 -6.07
N SER A 173 7.76 -14.40 -6.86
CA SER A 173 7.15 -14.02 -8.15
C SER A 173 6.19 -12.83 -8.01
N ILE A 174 6.47 -11.74 -8.74
CA ILE A 174 5.64 -10.53 -8.72
C ILE A 174 4.27 -10.80 -9.35
N SER A 175 4.18 -11.60 -10.41
CA SER A 175 2.91 -11.98 -11.03
C SER A 175 2.02 -12.75 -10.06
N THR A 176 2.62 -13.68 -9.30
CA THR A 176 1.92 -14.44 -8.26
C THR A 176 1.43 -13.55 -7.12
N LEU A 177 2.27 -12.62 -6.65
CA LEU A 177 1.90 -11.65 -5.61
C LEU A 177 0.77 -10.71 -6.08
N PHE A 178 0.82 -10.28 -7.34
CA PHE A 178 -0.24 -9.48 -7.91
C PHE A 178 -1.57 -10.24 -7.90
N MET A 179 -1.59 -11.48 -8.36
CA MET A 179 -2.81 -12.29 -8.31
C MET A 179 -3.29 -12.56 -6.88
N ALA A 180 -2.36 -12.77 -5.94
CA ALA A 180 -2.67 -12.98 -4.54
C ALA A 180 -3.31 -11.75 -3.85
N GLY A 181 -3.02 -10.54 -4.33
CA GLY A 181 -3.55 -9.29 -3.78
C GLY A 181 -4.98 -8.95 -4.20
N TYR A 182 -5.49 -9.50 -5.32
CA TYR A 182 -6.81 -9.15 -5.85
C TYR A 182 -7.96 -9.48 -4.90
N ILE A 183 -8.07 -10.71 -4.45
CA ILE A 183 -9.16 -11.12 -3.57
C ILE A 183 -9.13 -10.36 -2.23
N PRO A 184 -7.99 -10.24 -1.53
CA PRO A 184 -7.88 -9.42 -0.32
C PRO A 184 -8.20 -7.94 -0.55
N GLY A 185 -7.75 -7.35 -1.67
CA GLY A 185 -8.05 -5.95 -2.00
C GLY A 185 -9.53 -5.71 -2.29
N ILE A 186 -10.19 -6.61 -3.03
CA ILE A 186 -11.63 -6.57 -3.26
C ILE A 186 -12.39 -6.77 -1.94
N LEU A 187 -11.95 -7.71 -1.09
CA LEU A 187 -12.55 -7.94 0.23
C LEU A 187 -12.48 -6.67 1.09
N MET A 188 -11.32 -5.99 1.11
CA MET A 188 -11.15 -4.70 1.79
C MET A 188 -12.17 -3.66 1.31
N GLY A 189 -12.30 -3.49 -0.02
CA GLY A 189 -13.26 -2.57 -0.61
C GLY A 189 -14.71 -2.92 -0.28
N LEU A 190 -15.09 -4.20 -0.36
CA LEU A 190 -16.43 -4.68 -0.01
C LEU A 190 -16.76 -4.45 1.47
N CYS A 191 -15.80 -4.68 2.39
CA CYS A 191 -15.99 -4.36 3.81
C CYS A 191 -16.25 -2.86 3.99
N CYS A 192 -15.50 -1.99 3.30
CA CYS A 192 -15.76 -0.55 3.33
C CYS A 192 -17.16 -0.20 2.79
N MET A 193 -17.57 -0.81 1.68
CA MET A 193 -18.88 -0.58 1.07
C MET A 193 -20.02 -1.00 2.01
N ILE A 194 -19.90 -2.14 2.70
CA ILE A 194 -20.88 -2.62 3.67
C ILE A 194 -21.01 -1.64 4.85
N VAL A 195 -19.89 -1.18 5.41
CA VAL A 195 -19.89 -0.22 6.52
C VAL A 195 -20.49 1.12 6.08
N ALA A 196 -20.12 1.62 4.90
CA ALA A 196 -20.68 2.84 4.34
C ALA A 196 -22.20 2.73 4.14
N PHE A 197 -22.67 1.60 3.60
CA PHE A 197 -24.10 1.35 3.41
C PHE A 197 -24.88 1.35 4.74
N ILE A 198 -24.37 0.66 5.76
CA ILE A 198 -24.99 0.62 7.10
C ILE A 198 -25.02 2.03 7.70
N GLY A 199 -23.93 2.78 7.60
CA GLY A 199 -23.85 4.17 8.07
C GLY A 199 -24.84 5.09 7.37
N ALA A 200 -24.92 5.03 6.04
CA ALA A 200 -25.86 5.81 5.24
C ALA A 200 -27.32 5.49 5.59
N LYS A 201 -27.65 4.19 5.74
CA LYS A 201 -29.00 3.76 6.12
C LYS A 201 -29.39 4.26 7.51
N LYS A 202 -28.47 4.20 8.49
CA LYS A 202 -28.71 4.73 9.85
C LYS A 202 -28.91 6.24 9.86
N ALA A 203 -28.20 6.96 9.00
CA ALA A 203 -28.32 8.41 8.85
C ALA A 203 -29.52 8.85 7.99
N GLY A 204 -30.31 7.90 7.46
CA GLY A 204 -31.45 8.20 6.60
C GLY A 204 -31.08 8.82 5.24
N MET A 205 -29.84 8.62 4.78
CA MET A 205 -29.38 9.14 3.50
C MET A 205 -30.11 8.47 2.34
N LYS A 206 -30.56 9.27 1.39
CA LYS A 206 -31.22 8.77 0.18
C LYS A 206 -30.15 8.49 -0.90
N ALA A 207 -30.55 7.67 -1.89
CA ALA A 207 -29.75 7.55 -3.10
C ALA A 207 -29.78 8.88 -3.86
N THR A 208 -28.62 9.38 -4.25
CA THR A 208 -28.51 10.64 -4.99
C THR A 208 -28.96 10.49 -6.46
N GLY A 209 -29.14 9.25 -6.89
CA GLY A 209 -29.47 8.94 -8.29
C GLY A 209 -28.23 8.89 -9.19
N ILE A 210 -28.44 8.42 -10.42
CA ILE A 210 -27.43 8.52 -11.48
C ILE A 210 -27.63 9.89 -12.11
N ASP A 211 -26.57 10.67 -12.30
CA ASP A 211 -26.68 11.87 -13.11
C ASP A 211 -26.98 11.48 -14.56
N HIS A 212 -28.23 11.63 -14.95
CA HIS A 212 -28.73 11.33 -16.29
C HIS A 212 -28.32 12.38 -17.34
N SER A 213 -27.52 13.39 -16.96
CA SER A 213 -27.03 14.41 -17.91
C SER A 213 -26.08 13.81 -18.95
N GLN A 214 -25.46 12.66 -18.66
CA GLN A 214 -24.60 11.94 -19.60
C GLN A 214 -25.17 10.54 -19.92
N SER A 215 -25.09 10.17 -21.21
CA SER A 215 -25.45 8.83 -21.63
C SER A 215 -24.53 7.80 -20.96
N ILE A 216 -25.11 6.69 -20.45
CA ILE A 216 -24.37 5.55 -19.88
C ILE A 216 -23.25 5.09 -20.81
N ALA A 217 -23.55 5.00 -22.11
CA ALA A 217 -22.57 4.60 -23.13
C ALA A 217 -21.38 5.56 -23.19
N LYS A 218 -21.60 6.87 -23.04
CA LYS A 218 -20.54 7.87 -23.03
C LYS A 218 -19.70 7.74 -21.77
N THR A 219 -20.30 7.58 -20.59
CA THR A 219 -19.57 7.40 -19.34
C THR A 219 -18.68 6.16 -19.36
N VAL A 220 -19.20 5.04 -19.89
CA VAL A 220 -18.41 3.81 -20.08
C VAL A 220 -17.27 4.04 -21.08
N TRP A 221 -17.53 4.71 -22.20
CA TRP A 221 -16.52 5.01 -23.21
C TRP A 221 -15.40 5.93 -22.67
N ASP A 222 -15.76 6.91 -21.86
CA ASP A 222 -14.80 7.86 -21.26
C ASP A 222 -13.91 7.17 -20.21
N ALA A 223 -14.39 6.17 -19.49
CA ALA A 223 -13.64 5.40 -18.51
C ALA A 223 -12.84 4.22 -19.11
N ALA A 224 -13.31 3.67 -20.24
CA ALA A 224 -12.77 2.46 -20.87
C ALA A 224 -11.24 2.54 -21.13
N PRO A 225 -10.67 3.64 -21.63
CA PRO A 225 -9.22 3.72 -21.84
C PRO A 225 -8.43 3.59 -20.53
N SER A 226 -8.93 4.17 -19.43
CA SER A 226 -8.26 4.07 -18.12
C SER A 226 -8.33 2.65 -17.56
N LEU A 227 -9.48 1.99 -17.69
CA LEU A 227 -9.65 0.59 -17.26
C LEU A 227 -8.87 -0.39 -18.14
N LEU A 228 -8.74 -0.10 -19.43
CA LEU A 228 -7.96 -0.91 -20.37
C LEU A 228 -6.48 -0.99 -19.97
N LEU A 229 -5.94 0.06 -19.35
CA LEU A 229 -4.58 0.05 -18.83
C LEU A 229 -4.36 -1.09 -17.82
N ILE A 230 -5.30 -1.31 -16.88
CA ILE A 230 -5.22 -2.41 -15.91
C ILE A 230 -5.16 -3.75 -16.66
N VAL A 231 -6.05 -3.93 -17.64
CA VAL A 231 -6.13 -5.17 -18.42
C VAL A 231 -4.83 -5.42 -19.19
N ILE A 232 -4.28 -4.39 -19.84
CA ILE A 232 -3.03 -4.50 -20.62
C ILE A 232 -1.86 -4.85 -19.70
N VAL A 233 -1.67 -4.10 -18.62
CA VAL A 233 -0.51 -4.27 -17.73
C VAL A 233 -0.59 -5.59 -16.98
N ILE A 234 -1.69 -5.84 -16.29
CA ILE A 234 -1.84 -7.06 -15.49
C ILE A 234 -1.97 -8.29 -16.39
N GLY A 235 -2.81 -8.21 -17.44
CA GLY A 235 -2.95 -9.30 -18.40
C GLY A 235 -1.62 -9.66 -19.06
N GLY A 236 -0.81 -8.66 -19.45
CA GLY A 236 0.51 -8.88 -20.02
C GLY A 236 1.53 -9.48 -19.05
N ILE A 237 1.53 -9.06 -17.77
CA ILE A 237 2.43 -9.61 -16.75
C ILE A 237 2.02 -11.04 -16.38
N VAL A 238 0.74 -11.29 -16.19
CA VAL A 238 0.24 -12.63 -15.78
C VAL A 238 0.36 -13.65 -16.89
N SER A 239 0.12 -13.24 -18.15
CA SER A 239 0.33 -14.11 -19.32
C SER A 239 1.80 -14.36 -19.67
N GLY A 240 2.74 -13.69 -18.96
CA GLY A 240 4.18 -13.80 -19.22
C GLY A 240 4.66 -13.05 -20.47
N ILE A 241 3.81 -12.23 -21.10
CA ILE A 241 4.19 -11.37 -22.24
C ILE A 241 5.14 -10.27 -21.78
N PHE A 242 4.92 -9.73 -20.58
CA PHE A 242 5.73 -8.68 -19.98
C PHE A 242 6.30 -9.12 -18.63
N THR A 243 7.52 -8.72 -18.37
CA THR A 243 8.04 -8.63 -17.00
C THR A 243 7.36 -7.46 -16.27
N ALA A 244 7.46 -7.41 -14.93
CA ALA A 244 6.91 -6.27 -14.17
C ALA A 244 7.51 -4.92 -14.61
N THR A 245 8.80 -4.90 -14.98
CA THR A 245 9.50 -3.70 -15.45
C THR A 245 9.00 -3.25 -16.83
N GLU A 246 8.84 -4.18 -17.76
CA GLU A 246 8.29 -3.91 -19.09
C GLU A 246 6.83 -3.45 -18.99
N GLY A 247 6.01 -4.12 -18.16
CA GLY A 247 4.64 -3.72 -17.89
C GLY A 247 4.54 -2.30 -17.30
N ALA A 248 5.47 -1.93 -16.42
CA ALA A 248 5.55 -0.56 -15.91
C ALA A 248 5.94 0.45 -16.99
N GLY A 249 6.86 0.10 -17.89
CA GLY A 249 7.20 0.92 -19.07
C GLY A 249 6.00 1.13 -20.00
N VAL A 250 5.26 0.05 -20.29
CA VAL A 250 3.99 0.10 -21.06
C VAL A 250 2.98 1.01 -20.35
N ALA A 251 2.85 0.92 -19.02
CA ALA A 251 1.96 1.80 -18.26
C ALA A 251 2.32 3.28 -18.42
N VAL A 252 3.61 3.63 -18.31
CA VAL A 252 4.08 5.02 -18.52
C VAL A 252 3.73 5.51 -19.91
N LEU A 253 4.06 4.73 -20.94
CA LEU A 253 3.81 5.10 -22.34
C LEU A 253 2.30 5.29 -22.60
N TYR A 254 1.48 4.36 -22.10
CA TYR A 254 0.04 4.44 -22.23
C TYR A 254 -0.56 5.66 -21.53
N CYS A 255 -0.12 5.95 -20.30
CA CYS A 255 -0.55 7.14 -19.55
C CYS A 255 -0.15 8.45 -20.25
N LEU A 256 1.04 8.50 -20.85
CA LEU A 256 1.49 9.66 -21.64
C LEU A 256 0.59 9.86 -22.86
N ILE A 257 0.30 8.80 -23.62
CA ILE A 257 -0.60 8.86 -24.79
C ILE A 257 -1.98 9.37 -24.37
N LEU A 258 -2.56 8.83 -23.29
CA LEU A 258 -3.85 9.30 -22.79
C LEU A 258 -3.81 10.77 -22.36
N SER A 259 -2.75 11.20 -21.68
CA SER A 259 -2.60 12.59 -21.25
C SER A 259 -2.52 13.58 -22.41
N ILE A 260 -1.89 13.18 -23.51
CA ILE A 260 -1.84 13.97 -24.75
C ILE A 260 -3.21 14.02 -25.40
N ILE A 261 -3.90 12.88 -25.54
CA ILE A 261 -5.25 12.81 -26.12
C ILE A 261 -6.24 13.67 -25.32
N TYR A 262 -6.15 13.61 -24.00
CA TYR A 262 -7.04 14.37 -23.11
C TYR A 262 -6.63 15.83 -22.93
N LYS A 263 -5.45 16.22 -23.44
CA LYS A 263 -4.88 17.57 -23.28
C LYS A 263 -4.85 18.01 -21.81
N SER A 264 -4.58 17.06 -20.91
CA SER A 264 -4.69 17.25 -19.46
C SER A 264 -3.41 17.77 -18.82
N ILE A 265 -2.27 17.60 -19.47
CA ILE A 265 -0.96 17.95 -18.95
C ILE A 265 -0.24 18.83 -19.97
N ASP A 266 0.18 20.02 -19.57
CA ASP A 266 1.06 20.88 -20.35
C ASP A 266 2.54 20.49 -20.11
N PHE A 267 3.45 21.04 -20.92
CA PHE A 267 4.88 20.70 -20.83
C PHE A 267 5.48 21.05 -19.45
N LYS A 268 5.06 22.17 -18.85
CA LYS A 268 5.52 22.59 -17.52
C LYS A 268 5.03 21.66 -16.43
N GLY A 269 3.75 21.26 -16.49
CA GLY A 269 3.16 20.24 -15.60
C GLY A 269 3.87 18.90 -15.72
N PHE A 270 4.21 18.47 -16.95
CA PHE A 270 4.96 17.24 -17.18
C PHE A 270 6.34 17.25 -16.53
N LEU A 271 7.08 18.36 -16.61
CA LEU A 271 8.36 18.51 -15.91
C LEU A 271 8.19 18.44 -14.38
N GLY A 272 7.10 19.02 -13.84
CA GLY A 272 6.74 18.89 -12.43
C GLY A 272 6.47 17.43 -12.02
N ILE A 273 5.74 16.69 -12.84
CA ILE A 273 5.47 15.26 -12.64
C ILE A 273 6.76 14.45 -12.63
N LEU A 274 7.65 14.68 -13.60
CA LEU A 274 8.97 14.01 -13.67
C LEU A 274 9.78 14.28 -12.41
N LEU A 275 9.86 15.54 -11.99
CA LEU A 275 10.62 15.93 -10.79
C LEU A 275 10.07 15.26 -9.52
N ASN A 276 8.75 15.26 -9.34
CA ASN A 276 8.11 14.61 -8.20
C ASN A 276 8.31 13.09 -8.22
N SER A 277 8.19 12.47 -9.40
CA SER A 277 8.44 11.03 -9.55
C SER A 277 9.89 10.67 -9.27
N ALA A 278 10.85 11.48 -9.73
CA ALA A 278 12.27 11.28 -9.46
C ALA A 278 12.58 11.41 -7.95
N LYS A 279 12.03 12.43 -7.28
CA LYS A 279 12.17 12.61 -5.83
C LYS A 279 11.64 11.42 -5.05
N THR A 280 10.41 11.00 -5.34
CA THR A 280 9.78 9.85 -4.65
C THR A 280 10.55 8.57 -4.90
N SER A 281 10.95 8.32 -6.14
CA SER A 281 11.75 7.15 -6.52
C SER A 281 13.10 7.14 -5.82
N GLY A 282 13.78 8.28 -5.77
CA GLY A 282 15.07 8.42 -5.07
C GLY A 282 14.96 8.12 -3.58
N ILE A 283 13.91 8.61 -2.91
CA ILE A 283 13.64 8.31 -1.50
C ILE A 283 13.44 6.81 -1.29
N ILE A 284 12.61 6.17 -2.13
CA ILE A 284 12.30 4.74 -2.00
C ILE A 284 13.53 3.88 -2.30
N LEU A 285 14.28 4.16 -3.36
CA LEU A 285 15.50 3.42 -3.70
C LEU A 285 16.58 3.57 -2.62
N PHE A 286 16.76 4.78 -2.08
CA PHE A 286 17.68 5.00 -0.96
C PHE A 286 17.24 4.25 0.31
N LEU A 287 15.93 4.19 0.56
CA LEU A 287 15.37 3.43 1.67
C LEU A 287 15.62 1.90 1.50
N ILE A 288 15.43 1.36 0.30
CA ILE A 288 15.73 -0.05 -0.02
C ILE A 288 17.21 -0.33 0.18
N SER A 289 18.07 0.53 -0.32
CA SER A 289 19.53 0.48 -0.15
C SER A 289 19.92 0.42 1.34
N ALA A 290 19.41 1.36 2.13
CA ALA A 290 19.64 1.44 3.58
C ALA A 290 19.16 0.18 4.31
N SER A 291 17.98 -0.32 3.95
CA SER A 291 17.37 -1.51 4.58
C SER A 291 18.12 -2.80 4.26
N SER A 292 18.77 -2.89 3.10
CA SER A 292 19.66 -4.01 2.78
C SER A 292 20.84 -4.11 3.74
N ALA A 293 21.43 -2.96 4.10
CA ALA A 293 22.49 -2.93 5.11
C ALA A 293 21.96 -3.35 6.50
N MET A 294 20.79 -2.87 6.89
CA MET A 294 20.15 -3.25 8.16
C MET A 294 19.81 -4.75 8.19
N SER A 295 19.25 -5.28 7.12
CA SER A 295 18.94 -6.72 7.00
C SER A 295 20.18 -7.59 7.18
N PHE A 296 21.32 -7.17 6.60
CA PHE A 296 22.59 -7.86 6.81
C PHE A 296 23.02 -7.82 8.30
N VAL A 297 22.97 -6.65 8.92
CA VAL A 297 23.36 -6.50 10.36
C VAL A 297 22.44 -7.34 11.24
N MET A 298 21.14 -7.33 11.00
CA MET A 298 20.18 -8.16 11.74
C MET A 298 20.47 -9.65 11.56
N ALA A 299 20.68 -10.12 10.34
CA ALA A 299 20.98 -11.52 10.05
C ALA A 299 22.30 -11.96 10.67
N TYR A 300 23.36 -11.14 10.53
CA TYR A 300 24.69 -11.39 11.11
C TYR A 300 24.64 -11.47 12.63
N SER A 301 23.84 -10.61 13.25
CA SER A 301 23.69 -10.56 14.72
C SER A 301 22.71 -11.61 15.26
N GLY A 302 22.05 -12.40 14.43
CA GLY A 302 21.07 -13.42 14.85
C GLY A 302 19.77 -12.85 15.41
N ILE A 303 19.45 -11.58 15.15
CA ILE A 303 18.25 -10.90 15.67
C ILE A 303 16.95 -11.61 15.26
N PRO A 304 16.73 -12.01 13.99
CA PRO A 304 15.52 -12.73 13.61
C PRO A 304 15.31 -14.02 14.40
N ALA A 305 16.37 -14.79 14.61
CA ALA A 305 16.32 -16.02 15.40
C ALA A 305 15.97 -15.75 16.88
N ALA A 306 16.51 -14.70 17.47
CA ALA A 306 16.20 -14.33 18.85
C ALA A 306 14.74 -13.91 19.02
N ILE A 307 14.20 -13.12 18.08
CA ILE A 307 12.78 -12.72 18.06
C ILE A 307 11.90 -13.96 17.87
N SER A 308 12.26 -14.86 16.95
CA SER A 308 11.55 -16.11 16.71
C SER A 308 11.49 -16.96 17.97
N ASN A 309 12.64 -17.19 18.63
CA ASN A 309 12.71 -17.96 19.87
C ASN A 309 11.91 -17.29 21.00
N GLY A 310 11.94 -15.96 21.07
CA GLY A 310 11.12 -15.19 22.01
C GLY A 310 9.63 -15.40 21.78
N LEU A 311 9.15 -15.34 20.54
CA LEU A 311 7.75 -15.60 20.21
C LEU A 311 7.37 -17.07 20.45
N MET A 312 8.22 -18.03 20.07
CA MET A 312 7.98 -19.44 20.31
C MET A 312 7.99 -19.81 21.80
N SER A 313 8.72 -19.06 22.64
CA SER A 313 8.66 -19.26 24.08
C SER A 313 7.33 -18.86 24.71
N LEU A 314 6.54 -18.03 24.03
CA LEU A 314 5.20 -17.62 24.48
C LEU A 314 4.14 -18.68 24.13
N THR A 315 4.26 -19.33 22.97
CA THR A 315 3.29 -20.34 22.53
C THR A 315 3.78 -21.10 21.29
N ASP A 316 3.42 -22.37 21.20
CA ASP A 316 3.63 -23.20 20.00
C ASP A 316 2.41 -23.17 19.06
N ASN A 317 1.35 -22.45 19.42
CA ASN A 317 0.14 -22.38 18.65
C ASN A 317 0.28 -21.38 17.49
N LYS A 318 0.31 -21.86 16.25
CA LYS A 318 0.45 -21.04 15.04
C LYS A 318 -0.58 -19.91 14.95
N TYR A 319 -1.80 -20.13 15.39
CA TYR A 319 -2.86 -19.13 15.32
C TYR A 319 -2.57 -17.93 16.25
N ILE A 320 -2.03 -18.21 17.43
CA ILE A 320 -1.64 -17.16 18.37
C ILE A 320 -0.41 -16.42 17.87
N ILE A 321 0.57 -17.12 17.29
CA ILE A 321 1.75 -16.49 16.69
C ILE A 321 1.33 -15.52 15.57
N PHE A 322 0.49 -15.94 14.65
CA PHE A 322 0.01 -15.07 13.56
C PHE A 322 -0.81 -13.89 14.10
N LEU A 323 -1.59 -14.08 15.16
CA LEU A 323 -2.30 -12.98 15.82
C LEU A 323 -1.32 -11.97 16.42
N LEU A 324 -0.31 -12.44 17.15
CA LEU A 324 0.72 -11.57 17.75
C LEU A 324 1.47 -10.80 16.66
N MET A 325 1.85 -11.47 15.56
CA MET A 325 2.49 -10.80 14.42
C MET A 325 1.59 -9.70 13.84
N ASN A 326 0.30 -9.97 13.65
CA ASN A 326 -0.65 -8.96 13.17
C ASN A 326 -0.76 -7.76 14.13
N ILE A 327 -0.82 -7.99 15.44
CA ILE A 327 -0.89 -6.92 16.44
C ILE A 327 0.38 -6.07 16.40
N ILE A 328 1.55 -6.70 16.36
CA ILE A 328 2.84 -5.98 16.32
C ILE A 328 2.93 -5.16 15.02
N LEU A 329 2.60 -5.76 13.88
CA LEU A 329 2.65 -5.08 12.58
C LEU A 329 1.64 -3.94 12.49
N LEU A 330 0.45 -4.10 13.11
CA LEU A 330 -0.56 -3.05 13.16
C LEU A 330 -0.08 -1.86 13.98
N VAL A 331 0.51 -2.11 15.16
CA VAL A 331 1.10 -1.05 15.99
C VAL A 331 2.22 -0.33 15.24
N ILE A 332 3.10 -1.07 14.56
CA ILE A 332 4.18 -0.50 13.75
C ILE A 332 3.63 0.35 12.61
N GLY A 333 2.62 -0.16 11.90
CA GLY A 333 1.98 0.53 10.77
C GLY A 333 1.33 1.86 11.16
N MET A 334 0.99 2.07 12.45
CA MET A 334 0.49 3.36 12.94
C MET A 334 1.54 4.47 12.91
N PHE A 335 2.84 4.12 12.96
CA PHE A 335 3.95 5.05 13.05
C PHE A 335 4.82 5.12 11.82
N MET A 336 4.76 4.10 10.95
CA MET A 336 5.63 3.96 9.79
C MET A 336 4.80 3.79 8.51
N ASP A 337 5.33 4.35 7.42
CA ASP A 337 4.76 4.10 6.10
C ASP A 337 5.04 2.66 5.62
N ILE A 338 4.29 2.21 4.60
CA ILE A 338 4.30 0.83 4.11
C ILE A 338 5.68 0.37 3.63
N THR A 339 6.40 1.20 2.88
CA THR A 339 7.69 0.80 2.29
C THR A 339 8.75 0.51 3.36
N PRO A 340 9.03 1.41 4.35
CA PRO A 340 9.96 1.09 5.43
C PRO A 340 9.51 -0.13 6.24
N ALA A 341 8.22 -0.28 6.49
CA ALA A 341 7.71 -1.41 7.24
C ALA A 341 7.97 -2.76 6.53
N ILE A 342 7.70 -2.84 5.22
CA ILE A 342 8.03 -4.03 4.42
C ILE A 342 9.53 -4.34 4.52
N LEU A 343 10.39 -3.34 4.34
CA LEU A 343 11.83 -3.52 4.28
C LEU A 343 12.45 -3.98 5.61
N ILE A 344 11.93 -3.50 6.74
CA ILE A 344 12.44 -3.81 8.08
C ILE A 344 11.86 -5.12 8.60
N PHE A 345 10.55 -5.32 8.45
CA PHE A 345 9.86 -6.41 9.13
C PHE A 345 9.72 -7.69 8.32
N THR A 346 9.86 -7.64 6.99
CA THR A 346 9.91 -8.87 6.19
C THR A 346 11.06 -9.80 6.62
N PRO A 347 12.32 -9.36 6.72
CA PRO A 347 13.42 -10.24 7.16
C PRO A 347 13.26 -10.79 8.58
N ILE A 348 12.48 -10.11 9.42
CA ILE A 348 12.22 -10.53 10.80
C ILE A 348 11.11 -11.57 10.85
N PHE A 349 9.96 -11.26 10.26
CA PHE A 349 8.74 -12.06 10.45
C PHE A 349 8.52 -13.14 9.39
N LEU A 350 9.05 -12.98 8.18
CA LEU A 350 8.90 -14.01 7.14
C LEU A 350 9.46 -15.37 7.55
N PRO A 351 10.69 -15.48 8.11
CA PRO A 351 11.20 -16.77 8.59
C PRO A 351 10.32 -17.40 9.67
N ILE A 352 9.74 -16.56 10.55
CA ILE A 352 8.82 -17.04 11.60
C ILE A 352 7.53 -17.55 10.97
N ALA A 353 6.92 -16.80 10.07
CA ALA A 353 5.68 -17.18 9.41
C ALA A 353 5.83 -18.50 8.63
N THR A 354 6.95 -18.65 7.91
CA THR A 354 7.24 -19.87 7.12
C THR A 354 7.50 -21.07 8.01
N SER A 355 8.14 -20.92 9.17
CA SER A 355 8.35 -22.02 10.12
C SER A 355 7.03 -22.56 10.70
N PHE A 356 5.98 -21.74 10.75
CA PHE A 356 4.64 -22.14 11.15
C PHE A 356 3.71 -22.51 9.97
N GLY A 357 4.28 -22.66 8.75
CA GLY A 357 3.58 -23.16 7.56
C GLY A 357 2.81 -22.12 6.75
N MET A 358 3.03 -20.81 7.00
CA MET A 358 2.52 -19.75 6.11
C MET A 358 3.44 -19.63 4.89
N THR A 359 2.87 -19.53 3.70
CA THR A 359 3.67 -19.31 2.48
C THR A 359 4.19 -17.87 2.42
N GLU A 360 5.30 -17.66 1.71
CA GLU A 360 5.87 -16.32 1.49
C GLU A 360 4.86 -15.38 0.82
N ILE A 361 4.05 -15.91 -0.11
CA ILE A 361 3.01 -15.15 -0.81
C ILE A 361 1.92 -14.70 0.16
N GLN A 362 1.41 -15.62 0.99
CA GLN A 362 0.38 -15.30 1.97
C GLN A 362 0.88 -14.29 3.01
N PHE A 363 2.13 -14.45 3.48
CA PHE A 363 2.74 -13.50 4.40
C PHE A 363 2.86 -12.10 3.79
N GLY A 364 3.28 -11.99 2.52
CA GLY A 364 3.37 -10.71 1.83
C GLY A 364 2.02 -9.99 1.75
N VAL A 365 0.96 -10.72 1.41
CA VAL A 365 -0.40 -10.16 1.38
C VAL A 365 -0.86 -9.74 2.77
N MET A 366 -0.64 -10.57 3.79
CA MET A 366 -0.96 -10.26 5.19
C MET A 366 -0.23 -9.01 5.67
N LEU A 367 1.07 -8.90 5.41
CA LEU A 367 1.90 -7.76 5.79
C LEU A 367 1.39 -6.47 5.15
N ILE A 368 1.16 -6.48 3.83
CA ILE A 368 0.68 -5.30 3.10
C ILE A 368 -0.72 -4.90 3.57
N PHE A 369 -1.62 -5.87 3.79
CA PHE A 369 -2.95 -5.59 4.34
C PHE A 369 -2.86 -4.94 5.73
N ASN A 370 -1.96 -5.43 6.57
CA ASN A 370 -1.72 -4.88 7.90
C ASN A 370 -1.25 -3.41 7.82
N MET A 371 -0.31 -3.12 6.92
CA MET A 371 0.17 -1.76 6.69
C MET A 371 -0.91 -0.84 6.12
N CYS A 372 -1.84 -1.36 5.33
CA CYS A 372 -3.01 -0.62 4.88
C CYS A 372 -3.86 -0.14 6.05
N LEU A 373 -4.08 -0.99 7.08
CA LEU A 373 -4.76 -0.58 8.30
C LEU A 373 -3.95 0.44 9.09
N GLY A 374 -2.63 0.25 9.19
CA GLY A 374 -1.74 1.19 9.86
C GLY A 374 -1.84 2.60 9.27
N ASN A 375 -1.89 2.71 7.95
CA ASN A 375 -1.96 4.00 7.23
C ASN A 375 -3.24 4.81 7.48
N ILE A 376 -4.29 4.19 7.99
CA ILE A 376 -5.56 4.85 8.34
C ILE A 376 -5.74 5.02 9.84
N THR A 377 -4.79 4.56 10.65
CA THR A 377 -4.91 4.50 12.11
C THR A 377 -4.11 5.62 12.78
N PRO A 378 -4.69 6.39 13.73
CA PRO A 378 -3.93 7.33 14.54
C PRO A 378 -2.76 6.62 15.29
N PRO A 379 -1.64 7.29 15.64
CA PRO A 379 -1.45 8.75 15.63
C PRO A 379 -0.89 9.34 14.34
N VAL A 380 -0.22 8.55 13.48
CA VAL A 380 0.44 9.12 12.28
C VAL A 380 -0.42 8.90 11.03
N GLY A 381 -0.72 7.67 10.61
CA GLY A 381 -1.57 7.33 9.46
C GLY A 381 -1.51 8.30 8.27
N SER A 382 -0.63 8.09 7.30
CA SER A 382 -0.42 9.04 6.18
C SER A 382 -1.71 9.35 5.40
N VAL A 383 -2.54 8.34 5.18
CA VAL A 383 -3.84 8.48 4.50
C VAL A 383 -4.86 9.22 5.37
N LEU A 384 -4.80 9.00 6.70
CA LEU A 384 -5.67 9.68 7.64
C LEU A 384 -5.48 11.20 7.58
N PHE A 385 -4.22 11.67 7.63
CA PHE A 385 -3.92 13.10 7.55
C PHE A 385 -4.35 13.71 6.21
N VAL A 386 -4.06 13.05 5.11
CA VAL A 386 -4.43 13.53 3.78
C VAL A 386 -5.94 13.59 3.63
N GLY A 387 -6.67 12.55 4.04
CA GLY A 387 -8.12 12.52 3.94
C GLY A 387 -8.80 13.54 4.84
N CYS A 388 -8.28 13.78 6.06
CA CYS A 388 -8.76 14.84 6.94
C CYS A 388 -8.54 16.24 6.33
N GLY A 389 -7.36 16.46 5.69
CA GLY A 389 -7.04 17.72 5.03
C GLY A 389 -7.98 18.02 3.85
N ILE A 390 -8.33 17.01 3.06
CA ILE A 390 -9.24 17.15 1.91
C ILE A 390 -10.68 17.34 2.36
N GLY A 391 -11.11 16.60 3.38
CA GLY A 391 -12.46 16.72 3.94
C GLY A 391 -12.66 17.94 4.85
N HIS A 392 -11.62 18.75 5.08
CA HIS A 392 -11.64 19.90 6.01
C HIS A 392 -12.18 19.56 7.40
N VAL A 393 -11.84 18.37 7.91
CA VAL A 393 -12.31 17.82 9.19
C VAL A 393 -11.14 17.51 10.12
N SER A 394 -11.40 17.54 11.44
CA SER A 394 -10.38 17.16 12.41
C SER A 394 -10.25 15.65 12.53
N ILE A 395 -9.08 15.18 13.00
CA ILE A 395 -8.82 13.74 13.22
C ILE A 395 -9.81 13.15 14.21
N GLU A 396 -10.16 13.89 15.27
CA GLU A 396 -11.10 13.46 16.31
C GLU A 396 -12.51 13.20 15.74
N GLN A 397 -12.97 14.09 14.85
CA GLN A 397 -14.27 13.97 14.19
C GLN A 397 -14.32 12.72 13.30
N VAL A 398 -13.27 12.50 12.51
CA VAL A 398 -13.19 11.35 11.60
C VAL A 398 -12.98 10.05 12.35
N THR A 399 -12.19 10.03 13.41
CA THR A 399 -11.85 8.79 14.14
C THR A 399 -13.11 8.06 14.62
N SER A 400 -14.11 8.80 15.12
CA SER A 400 -15.37 8.19 15.56
C SER A 400 -16.14 7.48 14.42
N LYS A 401 -16.07 8.03 13.21
CA LYS A 401 -16.70 7.46 12.01
C LYS A 401 -15.85 6.35 11.38
N LEU A 402 -14.54 6.36 11.64
CA LEU A 402 -13.58 5.38 11.10
C LEU A 402 -13.59 4.06 11.88
N ILE A 403 -13.96 4.06 13.17
CA ILE A 403 -13.99 2.86 14.01
C ILE A 403 -14.75 1.69 13.37
N PRO A 404 -15.97 1.84 12.82
CA PRO A 404 -16.68 0.72 12.20
C PRO A 404 -15.93 0.13 10.99
N TYR A 405 -15.28 0.98 10.20
CA TYR A 405 -14.43 0.54 9.09
C TYR A 405 -13.22 -0.24 9.61
N PHE A 406 -12.55 0.30 10.62
CA PHE A 406 -11.40 -0.34 11.24
C PHE A 406 -11.73 -1.75 11.75
N VAL A 407 -12.87 -1.91 12.47
CA VAL A 407 -13.31 -3.22 12.93
C VAL A 407 -13.56 -4.18 11.77
N ALA A 408 -14.26 -3.73 10.72
CA ALA A 408 -14.52 -4.56 9.56
C ALA A 408 -13.22 -4.98 8.83
N LEU A 409 -12.27 -4.05 8.72
CA LEU A 409 -10.99 -4.30 8.08
C LEU A 409 -10.07 -5.20 8.90
N VAL A 410 -10.09 -5.10 10.24
CA VAL A 410 -9.38 -6.05 11.12
C VAL A 410 -9.95 -7.45 10.96
N LEU A 411 -11.27 -7.61 10.88
CA LEU A 411 -11.89 -8.91 10.63
C LEU A 411 -11.48 -9.47 9.25
N ALA A 412 -11.41 -8.62 8.22
CA ALA A 412 -10.94 -9.01 6.90
C ALA A 412 -9.45 -9.40 6.93
N LEU A 413 -8.59 -8.67 7.66
CA LEU A 413 -7.18 -9.02 7.87
C LEU A 413 -7.04 -10.41 8.52
N LEU A 414 -7.81 -10.67 9.58
CA LEU A 414 -7.81 -11.98 10.24
C LEU A 414 -8.29 -13.08 9.30
N ALA A 415 -9.31 -12.84 8.48
CA ALA A 415 -9.74 -13.78 7.46
C ALA A 415 -8.61 -14.08 6.45
N VAL A 416 -7.91 -13.07 5.94
CA VAL A 416 -6.78 -13.24 5.02
C VAL A 416 -5.61 -13.97 5.69
N THR A 417 -5.37 -13.71 6.97
CA THR A 417 -4.31 -14.39 7.75
C THR A 417 -4.59 -15.88 7.93
N TYR A 418 -5.85 -16.24 8.27
CA TYR A 418 -6.20 -17.61 8.65
C TYR A 418 -6.82 -18.46 7.54
N ILE A 419 -7.22 -17.84 6.44
CA ILE A 419 -7.81 -18.56 5.29
C ILE A 419 -6.88 -18.40 4.09
N PRO A 420 -5.91 -19.34 3.88
CA PRO A 420 -4.93 -19.24 2.78
C PRO A 420 -5.58 -19.09 1.40
N ALA A 421 -6.77 -19.67 1.20
CA ALA A 421 -7.49 -19.58 -0.07
C ALA A 421 -7.80 -18.14 -0.51
N LEU A 422 -7.91 -17.18 0.42
CA LEU A 422 -8.15 -15.78 0.07
C LEU A 422 -6.94 -15.15 -0.63
N SER A 423 -5.72 -15.57 -0.28
CA SER A 423 -4.50 -15.07 -0.92
C SER A 423 -4.00 -16.02 -2.03
N LEU A 424 -4.11 -17.33 -1.81
CA LEU A 424 -3.50 -18.34 -2.69
C LEU A 424 -4.48 -18.91 -3.72
N GLY A 425 -5.80 -18.73 -3.52
CA GLY A 425 -6.81 -19.35 -4.38
C GLY A 425 -6.75 -18.88 -5.83
N LEU A 426 -6.65 -17.58 -6.07
CA LEU A 426 -6.54 -17.03 -7.43
C LEU A 426 -5.23 -17.41 -8.12
N PRO A 427 -4.04 -17.28 -7.48
CA PRO A 427 -2.79 -17.79 -8.03
C PRO A 427 -2.82 -19.29 -8.36
N SER A 428 -3.40 -20.13 -7.48
CA SER A 428 -3.54 -21.57 -7.72
C SER A 428 -4.43 -21.88 -8.92
N LEU A 429 -5.58 -21.19 -9.04
CA LEU A 429 -6.49 -21.35 -10.19
C LEU A 429 -5.84 -20.96 -11.53
N MET A 430 -4.86 -20.06 -11.48
CA MET A 430 -4.12 -19.61 -12.67
C MET A 430 -2.84 -20.41 -12.92
N GLY A 431 -2.53 -21.42 -12.09
CA GLY A 431 -1.34 -22.26 -12.25
C GLY A 431 -0.02 -21.52 -11.97
N LEU A 432 -0.06 -20.47 -11.13
CA LEU A 432 1.13 -19.69 -10.77
C LEU A 432 1.83 -20.22 -9.50
N ILE A 433 1.16 -21.13 -8.78
CA ILE A 433 1.67 -21.89 -7.62
C ILE A 433 1.14 -23.31 -7.66
#